data_3b1b27d5bb0734365cec9b95f0234086
#
_entry.id   3b1b27d5bb0734365cec9b95f0234086
#
_cell.length_a   1.000
_cell.length_b   1.000
_cell.length_c   1.000
_cell.angle_alpha   90.00
_cell.angle_beta   90.00
_cell.angle_gamma   90.00
#
_symmetry.space_group_name_H-M   'P 1'
#
loop_
_entity.id
_entity.type
_entity.pdbx_description
1 polymer ?
#
loop_
_entity_poly.entity_id
_entity_poly.type
_entity_poly.pdbx_seq_one_letter_code
_entity_poly.pdbx_strand_id
1 'polypeptide(L)'
;ALAPDLPCVTFNGLSKSHIVCGFRCGWMVFSGPKGELAEVKDGVMQLASMRLCGNALTQLVIPAALVDSESTREMIIPGGRLFEQRKATLEALNQIDGVSYVPNHAAFYLFPGLEKEKFDFKDAHDFAMKFLHEQHVLVIPGGGFDWHEDLRFRIVMLPEPETLTKAMEDLAHFLKQHRV
;
A
#
# COMPACT_ATOMS: atom_id res chain seq x y z
N ALA A 1 -17.15 -6.81 17.16
CA ALA A 1 -17.61 -6.69 15.76
C ALA A 1 -18.42 -5.42 15.59
N LEU A 2 -18.21 -4.71 14.46
CA LEU A 2 -18.97 -3.48 14.15
C LEU A 2 -20.41 -3.81 13.68
N ALA A 3 -20.64 -5.02 13.19
CA ALA A 3 -21.92 -5.52 12.71
C ALA A 3 -22.16 -6.96 13.19
N PRO A 4 -22.52 -7.15 14.46
CA PRO A 4 -22.69 -8.49 15.05
C PRO A 4 -23.85 -9.28 14.45
N ASP A 5 -24.82 -8.58 13.86
CA ASP A 5 -26.03 -9.15 13.28
C ASP A 5 -25.88 -9.50 11.80
N LEU A 6 -24.72 -9.24 11.21
CA LEU A 6 -24.43 -9.57 9.81
C LEU A 6 -23.41 -10.70 9.69
N PRO A 7 -23.63 -11.67 8.77
CA PRO A 7 -22.61 -12.66 8.44
C PRO A 7 -21.43 -11.98 7.76
N CYS A 8 -20.26 -12.05 8.38
CA CYS A 8 -19.05 -11.37 7.91
C CYS A 8 -17.87 -12.32 7.82
N VAL A 9 -17.04 -12.15 6.78
CA VAL A 9 -15.72 -12.77 6.68
C VAL A 9 -14.69 -11.64 6.65
N THR A 10 -13.85 -11.58 7.67
CA THR A 10 -12.80 -10.56 7.79
C THR A 10 -11.44 -11.17 7.45
N PHE A 11 -10.73 -10.55 6.52
CA PHE A 11 -9.37 -10.93 6.14
C PHE A 11 -8.36 -9.98 6.77
N ASN A 12 -7.25 -10.52 7.28
CA ASN A 12 -6.14 -9.72 7.79
C ASN A 12 -4.81 -10.49 7.67
N GLY A 13 -3.70 -9.82 7.96
CA GLY A 13 -2.37 -10.43 7.91
C GLY A 13 -1.27 -9.48 8.35
N LEU A 14 -0.09 -10.02 8.62
CA LEU A 14 1.07 -9.28 9.13
C LEU A 14 1.84 -8.52 8.05
N SER A 15 1.55 -8.77 6.77
CA SER A 15 2.35 -8.25 5.64
C SER A 15 2.52 -6.74 5.65
N LYS A 16 1.49 -5.98 6.06
CA LYS A 16 1.48 -4.52 6.03
C LYS A 16 1.53 -3.91 7.44
N SER A 17 0.81 -4.48 8.39
CA SER A 17 0.77 -3.98 9.77
C SER A 17 2.13 -4.10 10.47
N HIS A 18 2.88 -5.17 10.20
CA HIS A 18 4.18 -5.46 10.82
C HIS A 18 5.35 -5.46 9.81
N ILE A 19 5.07 -5.12 8.53
CA ILE A 19 6.07 -5.04 7.44
C ILE A 19 6.82 -6.37 7.23
N VAL A 20 6.15 -7.49 7.45
CA VAL A 20 6.69 -8.84 7.28
C VAL A 20 6.03 -9.59 6.12
N CYS A 21 5.89 -8.93 4.99
CA CYS A 21 5.25 -9.51 3.80
C CYS A 21 5.94 -10.79 3.29
N GLY A 22 7.23 -10.98 3.57
CA GLY A 22 7.99 -12.19 3.26
C GLY A 22 7.56 -13.41 4.07
N PHE A 23 6.90 -13.24 5.20
CA PHE A 23 6.38 -14.36 6.02
C PHE A 23 5.21 -15.08 5.36
N ARG A 24 4.54 -14.47 4.39
CA ARG A 24 3.43 -15.07 3.63
C ARG A 24 2.34 -15.62 4.52
N CYS A 25 1.93 -14.87 5.55
CA CYS A 25 0.95 -15.30 6.54
C CYS A 25 -0.20 -14.29 6.65
N GLY A 26 -1.40 -14.82 6.62
CA GLY A 26 -2.65 -14.09 6.84
C GLY A 26 -3.70 -15.04 7.42
N TRP A 27 -4.82 -14.46 7.81
CA TRP A 27 -5.95 -15.23 8.38
C TRP A 27 -7.28 -14.64 7.93
N MET A 28 -8.32 -15.44 8.08
CA MET A 28 -9.70 -15.01 7.97
C MET A 28 -10.47 -15.34 9.24
N VAL A 29 -11.41 -14.49 9.61
CA VAL A 29 -12.29 -14.66 10.76
C VAL A 29 -13.72 -14.63 10.28
N PHE A 30 -14.49 -15.65 10.63
CA PHE A 30 -15.93 -15.73 10.41
C PHE A 30 -16.65 -15.16 11.63
N SER A 31 -17.56 -14.22 11.43
CA SER A 31 -18.34 -13.59 12.50
C SER A 31 -19.77 -13.32 12.05
N GLY A 32 -20.68 -13.06 13.00
CA GLY A 32 -22.10 -12.83 12.76
C GLY A 32 -22.98 -13.92 13.37
N PRO A 33 -24.27 -14.00 12.98
CA PRO A 33 -25.22 -14.97 13.53
C PRO A 33 -24.76 -16.41 13.33
N LYS A 34 -25.00 -17.22 14.34
CA LYS A 34 -24.56 -18.63 14.40
C LYS A 34 -25.19 -19.44 13.25
N GLY A 35 -24.35 -20.08 12.45
CA GLY A 35 -24.76 -21.03 11.41
C GLY A 35 -24.88 -20.43 10.01
N GLU A 36 -25.05 -19.11 9.87
CA GLU A 36 -25.26 -18.50 8.53
C GLU A 36 -24.07 -18.67 7.57
N LEU A 37 -22.87 -18.73 8.08
CA LEU A 37 -21.64 -18.97 7.30
C LEU A 37 -21.11 -20.41 7.38
N ALA A 38 -21.90 -21.38 7.89
CA ALA A 38 -21.42 -22.73 8.11
C ALA A 38 -20.96 -23.39 6.79
N GLU A 39 -21.79 -23.36 5.76
CA GLU A 39 -21.48 -23.95 4.44
C GLU A 39 -20.27 -23.30 3.78
N VAL A 40 -20.17 -21.96 3.86
CA VAL A 40 -19.02 -21.20 3.34
C VAL A 40 -17.75 -21.62 4.07
N LYS A 41 -17.79 -21.72 5.40
CA LYS A 41 -16.69 -22.17 6.22
C LYS A 41 -16.25 -23.59 5.87
N ASP A 42 -17.19 -24.51 5.69
CA ASP A 42 -16.90 -25.89 5.30
C ASP A 42 -16.26 -25.96 3.92
N GLY A 43 -16.76 -25.20 2.95
CA GLY A 43 -16.14 -25.08 1.62
C GLY A 43 -14.71 -24.55 1.68
N VAL A 44 -14.45 -23.50 2.48
CA VAL A 44 -13.10 -22.96 2.70
C VAL A 44 -12.18 -24.01 3.36
N MET A 45 -12.68 -24.76 4.33
CA MET A 45 -11.91 -25.82 4.98
C MET A 45 -11.56 -26.96 4.02
N GLN A 46 -12.46 -27.32 3.10
CA GLN A 46 -12.19 -28.31 2.06
C GLN A 46 -11.10 -27.81 1.11
N LEU A 47 -11.17 -26.56 0.65
CA LEU A 47 -10.12 -25.96 -0.20
C LEU A 47 -8.78 -25.88 0.53
N ALA A 48 -8.77 -25.52 1.80
CA ALA A 48 -7.55 -25.50 2.62
C ALA A 48 -6.94 -26.92 2.75
N SER A 49 -7.78 -27.95 2.89
CA SER A 49 -7.35 -29.35 2.96
C SER A 49 -6.70 -29.83 1.67
N MET A 50 -7.14 -29.33 0.50
CA MET A 50 -6.51 -29.62 -0.79
C MET A 50 -5.09 -29.08 -0.90
N ARG A 51 -4.82 -27.93 -0.25
CA ARG A 51 -3.48 -27.34 -0.21
C ARG A 51 -2.54 -28.07 0.76
N LEU A 52 -3.06 -28.82 1.73
CA LEU A 52 -2.35 -29.52 2.80
C LEU A 52 -1.65 -28.53 3.77
N CYS A 53 -0.33 -28.66 3.94
CA CYS A 53 0.42 -27.94 4.96
C CYS A 53 0.69 -26.48 4.56
N GLY A 54 0.30 -25.55 5.42
CA GLY A 54 0.75 -24.16 5.38
C GLY A 54 2.15 -23.99 6.00
N ASN A 55 2.68 -22.76 5.95
CA ASN A 55 3.94 -22.43 6.63
C ASN A 55 3.69 -22.38 8.16
N ALA A 56 3.98 -23.47 8.85
CA ALA A 56 3.75 -23.59 10.29
C ALA A 56 4.59 -22.60 11.10
N LEU A 57 5.86 -22.34 10.71
CA LEU A 57 6.73 -21.43 11.45
C LEU A 57 6.19 -20.00 11.46
N THR A 58 5.67 -19.52 10.34
CA THR A 58 5.08 -18.17 10.29
C THR A 58 3.77 -18.07 11.03
N GLN A 59 2.98 -19.14 11.10
CA GLN A 59 1.77 -19.16 11.91
C GLN A 59 2.05 -19.01 13.41
N LEU A 60 3.17 -19.55 13.89
CA LEU A 60 3.60 -19.42 15.30
C LEU A 60 3.97 -17.98 15.68
N VAL A 61 4.31 -17.13 14.69
CA VAL A 61 4.64 -15.71 14.92
C VAL A 61 3.38 -14.86 15.14
N ILE A 62 2.22 -15.26 14.60
CA ILE A 62 0.99 -14.46 14.66
C ILE A 62 0.61 -14.03 16.08
N PRO A 63 0.54 -14.93 17.09
CA PRO A 63 0.17 -14.54 18.45
C PRO A 63 1.15 -13.52 19.06
N ALA A 64 2.45 -13.70 18.85
CA ALA A 64 3.46 -12.78 19.35
C ALA A 64 3.33 -11.41 18.68
N ALA A 65 3.18 -11.37 17.35
CA ALA A 65 3.02 -10.12 16.59
C ALA A 65 1.75 -9.35 16.97
N LEU A 66 0.65 -10.05 17.28
CA LEU A 66 -0.62 -9.40 17.66
C LEU A 66 -0.60 -8.76 19.05
N VAL A 67 0.29 -9.19 19.94
CA VAL A 67 0.46 -8.56 21.27
C VAL A 67 1.59 -7.53 21.30
N ASP A 68 2.50 -7.54 20.32
CA ASP A 68 3.58 -6.59 20.18
C ASP A 68 3.10 -5.33 19.47
N SER A 69 2.77 -4.31 20.24
CA SER A 69 2.44 -2.99 19.72
C SER A 69 3.64 -2.04 19.67
N GLU A 70 4.70 -2.31 20.42
CA GLU A 70 5.83 -1.39 20.55
C GLU A 70 6.70 -1.35 19.29
N SER A 71 7.04 -2.49 18.69
CA SER A 71 7.86 -2.52 17.48
C SER A 71 7.21 -1.77 16.30
N THR A 72 5.88 -1.86 16.17
CA THR A 72 5.14 -1.10 15.15
C THR A 72 5.04 0.38 15.50
N ARG A 73 4.91 0.71 16.79
CA ARG A 73 4.87 2.09 17.27
C ARG A 73 6.19 2.82 17.04
N GLU A 74 7.31 2.18 17.36
CA GLU A 74 8.64 2.75 17.13
C GLU A 74 8.89 3.15 15.68
N MET A 75 8.29 2.45 14.71
CA MET A 75 8.43 2.80 13.30
C MET A 75 7.67 4.07 12.87
N ILE A 76 6.61 4.44 13.59
CA ILE A 76 5.69 5.52 13.17
C ILE A 76 5.80 6.81 13.99
N ILE A 77 6.58 6.83 15.06
CA ILE A 77 6.87 8.04 15.83
C ILE A 77 8.06 8.82 15.22
N PRO A 78 8.26 10.12 15.57
CA PRO A 78 9.41 10.90 15.12
C PRO A 78 10.73 10.19 15.36
N GLY A 79 11.57 10.10 14.33
CA GLY A 79 12.80 9.33 14.30
C GLY A 79 12.62 7.86 13.89
N GLY A 80 11.39 7.36 13.84
CA GLY A 80 11.09 6.03 13.36
C GLY A 80 11.12 5.93 11.82
N ARG A 81 11.46 4.75 11.33
CA ARG A 81 11.69 4.50 9.90
C ARG A 81 10.55 5.00 9.01
N LEU A 82 9.30 4.56 9.25
CA LEU A 82 8.16 4.95 8.42
C LEU A 82 7.80 6.43 8.56
N PHE A 83 8.03 7.00 9.75
CA PHE A 83 7.83 8.42 9.96
C PHE A 83 8.77 9.25 9.08
N GLU A 84 10.08 8.95 9.09
CA GLU A 84 11.08 9.70 8.31
C GLU A 84 10.90 9.48 6.80
N GLN A 85 10.59 8.27 6.36
CA GLN A 85 10.29 7.96 4.96
C GLN A 85 9.06 8.75 4.45
N ARG A 86 7.99 8.80 5.25
CA ARG A 86 6.79 9.58 4.93
C ARG A 86 7.10 11.08 4.88
N LYS A 87 7.81 11.58 5.89
CA LYS A 87 8.20 12.98 5.99
C LYS A 87 8.97 13.42 4.75
N ALA A 88 10.05 12.72 4.41
CA ALA A 88 10.89 13.01 3.24
C ALA A 88 10.06 13.02 1.94
N THR A 89 9.19 12.03 1.75
CA THR A 89 8.33 11.95 0.55
C THR A 89 7.39 13.14 0.45
N LEU A 90 6.69 13.50 1.54
CA LEU A 90 5.72 14.60 1.52
C LEU A 90 6.41 15.97 1.36
N GLU A 91 7.54 16.18 2.03
CA GLU A 91 8.33 17.41 1.89
C GLU A 91 8.81 17.61 0.46
N ALA A 92 9.30 16.56 -0.20
CA ALA A 92 9.74 16.62 -1.57
C ALA A 92 8.58 16.82 -2.57
N LEU A 93 7.46 16.11 -2.40
CA LEU A 93 6.27 16.27 -3.25
C LEU A 93 5.66 17.68 -3.17
N ASN A 94 5.70 18.32 -2.00
CA ASN A 94 5.19 19.68 -1.82
C ASN A 94 5.93 20.73 -2.64
N GLN A 95 7.11 20.42 -3.14
CA GLN A 95 7.91 21.30 -4.00
C GLN A 95 7.57 21.15 -5.50
N ILE A 96 6.71 20.21 -5.87
CA ILE A 96 6.42 19.89 -7.27
C ILE A 96 5.11 20.53 -7.67
N ASP A 97 5.18 21.57 -8.51
CA ASP A 97 4.00 22.22 -9.08
C ASP A 97 3.26 21.27 -10.04
N GLY A 98 1.94 21.22 -9.91
CA GLY A 98 1.08 20.35 -10.70
C GLY A 98 0.89 18.96 -10.11
N VAL A 99 1.40 18.68 -8.90
CA VAL A 99 1.15 17.47 -8.16
C VAL A 99 0.22 17.75 -6.98
N SER A 100 -0.82 16.97 -6.85
CA SER A 100 -1.77 17.04 -5.73
C SER A 100 -1.90 15.68 -5.03
N TYR A 101 -2.11 15.68 -3.73
CA TYR A 101 -2.35 14.45 -2.98
C TYR A 101 -3.10 14.72 -1.68
N VAL A 102 -3.75 13.68 -1.15
CA VAL A 102 -4.29 13.67 0.20
C VAL A 102 -3.24 13.04 1.11
N PRO A 103 -2.75 13.76 2.15
CA PRO A 103 -1.79 13.18 3.09
C PRO A 103 -2.36 11.93 3.76
N ASN A 104 -1.62 10.83 3.69
CA ASN A 104 -2.02 9.60 4.35
C ASN A 104 -1.79 9.69 5.86
N HIS A 105 -2.69 9.12 6.66
CA HIS A 105 -2.56 8.99 8.11
C HIS A 105 -2.28 7.55 8.55
N ALA A 106 -2.23 6.62 7.61
CA ALA A 106 -1.95 5.21 7.85
C ALA A 106 -1.27 4.58 6.65
N ALA A 107 -0.69 3.40 6.84
CA ALA A 107 0.07 2.66 5.85
C ALA A 107 1.28 3.45 5.29
N PHE A 108 1.92 2.90 4.28
CA PHE A 108 3.10 3.48 3.61
C PHE A 108 2.87 3.70 2.11
N TYR A 109 1.61 4.00 1.76
CA TYR A 109 1.19 4.29 0.39
C TYR A 109 0.72 5.73 0.28
N LEU A 110 1.05 6.36 -0.83
CA LEU A 110 0.52 7.66 -1.24
C LEU A 110 -0.05 7.53 -2.65
N PHE A 111 -1.13 8.25 -2.93
CA PHE A 111 -1.81 8.21 -4.23
C PHE A 111 -1.95 9.63 -4.81
N PRO A 112 -0.83 10.24 -5.24
CA PRO A 112 -0.84 11.56 -5.85
C PRO A 112 -1.48 11.54 -7.24
N GLY A 113 -1.95 12.71 -7.66
CA GLY A 113 -2.45 13.00 -8.99
C GLY A 113 -1.69 14.14 -9.63
N LEU A 114 -1.58 14.12 -10.96
CA LEU A 114 -1.05 15.20 -11.79
C LEU A 114 -2.20 16.03 -12.35
N GLU A 115 -2.04 17.35 -12.38
CA GLU A 115 -2.96 18.26 -13.08
C GLU A 115 -2.81 18.06 -14.59
N LYS A 116 -3.80 17.40 -15.20
CA LYS A 116 -3.75 16.95 -16.61
C LYS A 116 -3.47 18.08 -17.59
N GLU A 117 -3.95 19.27 -17.29
CA GLU A 117 -3.80 20.46 -18.13
C GLU A 117 -2.39 21.02 -18.18
N LYS A 118 -1.54 20.60 -17.23
CA LYS A 118 -0.14 21.09 -17.13
C LYS A 118 0.85 20.19 -17.84
N PHE A 119 0.47 18.95 -18.20
CA PHE A 119 1.42 17.95 -18.68
C PHE A 119 0.92 17.21 -19.92
N ASP A 120 1.85 16.89 -20.82
CA ASP A 120 1.58 16.13 -22.06
C ASP A 120 1.61 14.61 -21.82
N PHE A 121 0.64 14.12 -21.05
CA PHE A 121 0.42 12.69 -20.85
C PHE A 121 -0.99 12.31 -21.29
N LYS A 122 -1.07 11.24 -22.09
CA LYS A 122 -2.32 10.70 -22.58
C LYS A 122 -3.20 10.20 -21.41
N ASP A 123 -2.62 9.44 -20.52
CA ASP A 123 -3.23 8.84 -19.34
C ASP A 123 -2.16 8.48 -18.28
N ALA A 124 -2.59 7.98 -17.12
CA ALA A 124 -1.68 7.61 -16.04
C ALA A 124 -0.72 6.46 -16.39
N HIS A 125 -1.08 5.60 -17.35
CA HIS A 125 -0.19 4.54 -17.83
C HIS A 125 0.93 5.11 -18.70
N ASP A 126 0.60 6.01 -19.64
CA ASP A 126 1.58 6.72 -20.48
C ASP A 126 2.60 7.49 -19.61
N PHE A 127 2.11 8.23 -18.60
CA PHE A 127 2.98 8.87 -17.60
C PHE A 127 3.91 7.86 -16.93
N ALA A 128 3.38 6.77 -16.37
CA ALA A 128 4.16 5.80 -15.62
C ALA A 128 5.22 5.11 -16.49
N MET A 129 4.90 4.80 -17.75
CA MET A 129 5.83 4.19 -18.70
C MET A 129 6.94 5.15 -19.14
N LYS A 130 6.61 6.40 -19.45
CA LYS A 130 7.61 7.43 -19.78
C LYS A 130 8.55 7.66 -18.59
N PHE A 131 8.00 7.82 -17.38
CA PHE A 131 8.77 8.01 -16.16
C PHE A 131 9.71 6.84 -15.87
N LEU A 132 9.24 5.60 -16.05
CA LEU A 132 10.08 4.42 -15.94
C LEU A 132 11.22 4.40 -16.97
N HIS A 133 10.93 4.71 -18.24
CA HIS A 133 11.95 4.67 -19.30
C HIS A 133 12.98 5.79 -19.19
N GLU A 134 12.57 6.98 -18.79
CA GLU A 134 13.44 8.16 -18.76
C GLU A 134 14.20 8.33 -17.45
N GLN A 135 13.56 7.99 -16.31
CA GLN A 135 14.13 8.18 -14.98
C GLN A 135 14.43 6.87 -14.23
N HIS A 136 14.07 5.72 -14.79
CA HIS A 136 14.25 4.39 -14.18
C HIS A 136 13.53 4.25 -12.81
N VAL A 137 12.45 5.01 -12.61
CA VAL A 137 11.62 4.96 -11.41
C VAL A 137 10.27 4.33 -11.73
N LEU A 138 9.96 3.22 -11.05
CA LEU A 138 8.69 2.52 -11.23
C LEU A 138 7.63 3.02 -10.25
N VAL A 139 6.51 3.48 -10.80
CA VAL A 139 5.28 3.79 -10.06
C VAL A 139 4.12 2.96 -10.60
N ILE A 140 3.06 2.78 -9.82
CA ILE A 140 1.87 2.05 -10.29
C ILE A 140 0.81 3.06 -10.73
N PRO A 141 0.40 3.08 -12.01
CA PRO A 141 -0.65 3.99 -12.48
C PRO A 141 -2.01 3.65 -11.87
N GLY A 142 -2.89 4.65 -11.78
CA GLY A 142 -4.22 4.55 -11.18
C GLY A 142 -5.08 3.42 -11.77
N GLY A 143 -4.97 3.16 -13.06
CA GLY A 143 -5.67 2.06 -13.73
C GLY A 143 -5.38 0.68 -13.14
N GLY A 144 -4.23 0.48 -12.46
CA GLY A 144 -3.94 -0.72 -11.69
C GLY A 144 -4.83 -0.90 -10.43
N PHE A 145 -5.62 0.13 -10.09
CA PHE A 145 -6.58 0.17 -8.98
C PHE A 145 -7.99 0.52 -9.46
N ASP A 146 -8.27 0.30 -10.75
CA ASP A 146 -9.54 0.64 -11.40
C ASP A 146 -9.87 2.15 -11.33
N TRP A 147 -8.84 2.99 -11.25
CA TRP A 147 -8.96 4.44 -11.24
C TRP A 147 -8.58 5.02 -12.60
N HIS A 148 -9.57 5.52 -13.35
CA HIS A 148 -9.41 6.00 -14.73
C HIS A 148 -9.81 7.48 -14.91
N GLU A 149 -10.16 8.18 -13.82
CA GLU A 149 -10.72 9.54 -13.89
C GLU A 149 -9.67 10.60 -14.15
N ASP A 150 -8.47 10.44 -13.58
CA ASP A 150 -7.37 11.41 -13.68
C ASP A 150 -5.98 10.73 -13.71
N LEU A 151 -4.92 11.54 -13.79
CA LEU A 151 -3.53 11.07 -13.86
C LEU A 151 -3.00 10.68 -12.46
N ARG A 152 -3.60 9.69 -11.79
CA ARG A 152 -3.13 9.22 -10.48
C ARG A 152 -2.16 8.07 -10.58
N PHE A 153 -1.27 8.01 -9.60
CA PHE A 153 -0.30 6.93 -9.46
C PHE A 153 0.01 6.67 -7.98
N ARG A 154 0.48 5.46 -7.68
CA ARG A 154 0.83 5.08 -6.32
C ARG A 154 2.33 5.15 -6.09
N ILE A 155 2.71 5.80 -4.99
CA ILE A 155 4.06 5.76 -4.41
C ILE A 155 4.04 4.80 -3.21
N VAL A 156 5.12 4.03 -3.06
CA VAL A 156 5.37 3.17 -1.89
C VAL A 156 6.53 3.77 -1.11
N MET A 157 6.26 4.27 0.10
CA MET A 157 7.24 4.97 0.93
C MET A 157 8.03 3.99 1.81
N LEU A 158 8.70 3.00 1.21
CA LEU A 158 9.51 1.99 1.90
C LEU A 158 11.02 2.09 1.66
N PRO A 159 11.52 2.67 0.56
CA PRO A 159 12.94 2.97 0.40
C PRO A 159 13.45 3.95 1.46
N GLU A 160 14.76 4.03 1.63
CA GLU A 160 15.37 4.99 2.55
C GLU A 160 15.02 6.45 2.16
N PRO A 161 14.96 7.39 3.12
CA PRO A 161 14.54 8.76 2.88
C PRO A 161 15.27 9.46 1.74
N GLU A 162 16.60 9.23 1.62
CA GLU A 162 17.42 9.79 0.56
C GLU A 162 17.03 9.28 -0.82
N THR A 163 16.71 7.97 -0.92
CA THR A 163 16.22 7.36 -2.16
C THR A 163 14.85 7.91 -2.56
N LEU A 164 13.96 8.11 -1.59
CA LEU A 164 12.64 8.70 -1.82
C LEU A 164 12.76 10.15 -2.26
N THR A 165 13.59 10.95 -1.61
CA THR A 165 13.87 12.34 -1.99
C THR A 165 14.40 12.41 -3.42
N LYS A 166 15.41 11.59 -3.75
CA LYS A 166 15.96 11.52 -5.10
C LYS A 166 14.90 11.16 -6.15
N ALA A 167 14.07 10.17 -5.89
CA ALA A 167 12.99 9.78 -6.80
C ALA A 167 11.96 10.90 -7.02
N MET A 168 11.70 11.74 -6.00
CA MET A 168 10.81 12.90 -6.13
C MET A 168 11.50 14.07 -6.87
N GLU A 169 12.81 14.24 -6.71
CA GLU A 169 13.60 15.18 -7.52
C GLU A 169 13.60 14.77 -9.00
N ASP A 170 13.76 13.48 -9.28
CA ASP A 170 13.68 12.93 -10.63
C ASP A 170 12.28 13.12 -11.22
N LEU A 171 11.23 12.93 -10.42
CA LEU A 171 9.86 13.24 -10.81
C LEU A 171 9.69 14.73 -11.16
N ALA A 172 10.21 15.62 -10.31
CA ALA A 172 10.14 17.05 -10.54
C ALA A 172 10.87 17.46 -11.84
N HIS A 173 12.04 16.88 -12.09
CA HIS A 173 12.81 17.11 -13.31
C HIS A 173 12.06 16.61 -14.55
N PHE A 174 11.56 15.38 -14.51
CA PHE A 174 10.79 14.76 -15.56
C PHE A 174 9.51 15.55 -15.90
N LEU A 175 8.74 15.96 -14.90
CA LEU A 175 7.53 16.75 -15.11
C LEU A 175 7.81 18.12 -15.74
N LYS A 176 8.97 18.75 -15.47
CA LYS A 176 9.37 19.99 -16.13
C LYS A 176 9.62 19.81 -17.64
N GLN A 177 10.12 18.66 -18.06
CA GLN A 177 10.38 18.33 -19.46
C GLN A 177 9.10 18.01 -20.25
N HIS A 178 8.05 17.55 -19.56
CA HIS A 178 6.75 17.17 -20.12
C HIS A 178 5.65 18.22 -19.85
N ARG A 179 6.02 19.46 -19.59
CA ARG A 179 5.06 20.56 -19.45
C ARG A 179 4.50 21.00 -20.81
N VAL A 180 3.18 21.30 -20.84
CA VAL A 180 2.49 21.90 -22.00
C VAL A 180 2.75 23.39 -22.05
#